data_b66c3a8d6149d6fbc154be15765b2429
#
_entry.id   b66c3a8d6149d6fbc154be15765b2429
#
_cell.length_a   1.000
_cell.length_b   1.000
_cell.length_c   1.000
_cell.angle_alpha   90.00
_cell.angle_beta   90.00
_cell.angle_gamma   90.00
#
_symmetry.space_group_name_H-M   'P 1'
#
loop_
_entity.id
_entity.type
_entity.pdbx_description
1 polymer ?
#
loop_
_entity_poly.entity_id
_entity_poly.type
_entity_poly.pdbx_seq_one_letter_code
_entity_poly.pdbx_strand_id
1 'polypeptide(L)'
;MVTKKLEFPEIAAVDLGSNSFRLQLARVSDGHLIFHDSLREAVRLGAGLDEKNNLDADAQRRAIDCLKRFGERLRGLPSQAVRAVATNTFRVARNAPELMREAQDALGFPIEIIAGREEARMIFVGVSHSLPPATHKRLVIDIGGGSTEFIIGQGLEPVEMESLYMGCVSYSMRYFPDGKLTETAMDRARIAAAAEIQSIRKHFIAEGWDEAVGSSGTAKALGEIIRLSGLSEGEITREGLEFLRQQLLKAKEIKKIELPGLSVDRAAVLPGGLAIMTAAFDALKIERMTSASSALREGVLYELLGRLHDQDVREVTVNSFMRRYHVDADQAERVRQMALILLEQTADRLQQVDEESATQYLTWAAKLHEIGISIAHGAYHKHSAYIVENADMPGFSKMEQETLGILVRAHRRSLSKLQGGLPVSSDRLLIILILRLAVLFHRNRLPDNRPELKLATDKTGYRLLIERGWLADNPLTEAELVNEVGYWKEIGLSLTFSS
;
A
#
# COMPACT_ATOMS: atom_id res chain seq x y z
N MET A 1 20.76 -27.63 1.95
CA MET A 1 19.66 -26.66 1.84
C MET A 1 18.56 -27.11 2.80
N VAL A 2 18.43 -26.47 3.95
CA VAL A 2 17.30 -26.72 4.86
C VAL A 2 16.13 -25.94 4.29
N THR A 3 15.18 -26.62 3.68
CA THR A 3 13.88 -26.03 3.33
C THR A 3 13.24 -25.55 4.62
N LYS A 4 13.25 -24.23 4.87
CA LYS A 4 12.49 -23.60 5.93
C LYS A 4 11.04 -24.03 5.75
N LYS A 5 10.52 -24.83 6.65
CA LYS A 5 9.13 -25.32 6.62
C LYS A 5 8.24 -24.08 6.62
N LEU A 6 7.31 -23.98 5.67
CA LEU A 6 6.32 -22.89 5.67
C LEU A 6 5.73 -22.76 7.07
N GLU A 7 5.87 -21.59 7.64
CA GLU A 7 5.43 -21.30 9.01
C GLU A 7 3.89 -21.27 9.10
N PHE A 8 3.22 -20.96 7.98
CA PHE A 8 1.77 -20.85 7.92
C PHE A 8 1.19 -21.68 6.76
N PRO A 9 0.45 -22.75 7.04
CA PRO A 9 -0.18 -23.57 6.00
C PRO A 9 -1.37 -22.87 5.32
N GLU A 10 -1.92 -21.81 5.94
CA GLU A 10 -3.05 -21.04 5.44
C GLU A 10 -2.77 -19.55 5.61
N ILE A 11 -3.06 -18.77 4.56
CA ILE A 11 -2.93 -17.32 4.54
C ILE A 11 -4.20 -16.67 4.02
N ALA A 12 -4.43 -15.41 4.39
CA ALA A 12 -5.63 -14.68 4.01
C ALA A 12 -5.33 -13.25 3.54
N ALA A 13 -6.11 -12.80 2.55
CA ALA A 13 -6.17 -11.41 2.12
C ALA A 13 -7.56 -10.83 2.36
N VAL A 14 -7.60 -9.62 2.91
CA VAL A 14 -8.82 -8.82 3.05
C VAL A 14 -8.66 -7.56 2.21
N ASP A 15 -9.59 -7.31 1.31
CA ASP A 15 -9.64 -6.15 0.42
C ASP A 15 -10.83 -5.26 0.81
N LEU A 16 -10.54 -4.06 1.33
CA LEU A 16 -11.53 -3.06 1.69
C LEU A 16 -11.72 -2.06 0.55
N GLY A 17 -12.42 -2.51 -0.50
CA GLY A 17 -12.69 -1.71 -1.68
C GLY A 17 -13.85 -0.74 -1.51
N SER A 18 -13.95 0.27 -2.37
CA SER A 18 -15.00 1.31 -2.31
C SER A 18 -16.42 0.77 -2.54
N ASN A 19 -16.58 -0.31 -3.27
CA ASN A 19 -17.90 -0.92 -3.56
C ASN A 19 -18.19 -2.15 -2.71
N SER A 20 -17.21 -3.03 -2.55
CA SER A 20 -17.38 -4.28 -1.80
C SER A 20 -16.12 -4.63 -1.04
N PHE A 21 -16.32 -5.19 0.16
CA PHE A 21 -15.25 -5.83 0.90
C PHE A 21 -15.17 -7.30 0.51
N ARG A 22 -13.96 -7.82 0.51
CA ARG A 22 -13.69 -9.18 0.10
C ARG A 22 -12.65 -9.83 1.00
N LEU A 23 -12.89 -11.10 1.33
CA LEU A 23 -11.95 -11.95 2.02
C LEU A 23 -11.62 -13.13 1.09
N GLN A 24 -10.35 -13.50 1.00
CA GLN A 24 -9.88 -14.68 0.29
C GLN A 24 -8.93 -15.46 1.18
N LEU A 25 -9.18 -16.74 1.37
CA LEU A 25 -8.27 -17.66 2.04
C LEU A 25 -7.58 -18.55 1.00
N ALA A 26 -6.32 -18.84 1.26
CA ALA A 26 -5.52 -19.73 0.43
C ALA A 26 -4.64 -20.64 1.31
N ARG A 27 -4.57 -21.90 0.94
CA ARG A 27 -3.57 -22.83 1.47
C ARG A 27 -2.28 -22.70 0.68
N VAL A 28 -1.17 -22.70 1.38
CA VAL A 28 0.15 -22.74 0.73
C VAL A 28 0.63 -24.18 0.64
N SER A 29 0.92 -24.64 -0.58
CA SER A 29 1.46 -25.96 -0.84
C SER A 29 2.55 -25.87 -1.91
N ASP A 30 3.75 -26.30 -1.57
CA ASP A 30 4.92 -26.34 -2.47
C ASP A 30 5.19 -24.97 -3.17
N GLY A 31 4.99 -23.88 -2.43
CA GLY A 31 5.17 -22.50 -2.96
C GLY A 31 4.03 -22.01 -3.84
N HIS A 32 2.93 -22.77 -3.96
CA HIS A 32 1.74 -22.39 -4.71
C HIS A 32 0.56 -22.07 -3.80
N LEU A 33 -0.29 -21.15 -4.26
CA LEU A 33 -1.53 -20.79 -3.59
C LEU A 33 -2.70 -21.61 -4.11
N ILE A 34 -3.38 -22.31 -3.20
CA ILE A 34 -4.62 -23.04 -3.46
C ILE A 34 -5.76 -22.27 -2.81
N PHE A 35 -6.52 -21.53 -3.60
CA PHE A 35 -7.68 -20.76 -3.13
C PHE A 35 -8.81 -21.73 -2.76
N HIS A 36 -9.36 -21.62 -1.54
CA HIS A 36 -10.38 -22.59 -1.09
C HIS A 36 -11.62 -21.95 -0.45
N ASP A 37 -11.56 -20.69 -0.02
CA ASP A 37 -12.72 -19.99 0.54
C ASP A 37 -12.67 -18.50 0.24
N SER A 38 -13.83 -17.91 -0.01
CA SER A 38 -13.94 -16.47 -0.27
C SER A 38 -15.28 -15.91 0.18
N LEU A 39 -15.24 -14.73 0.80
CA LEU A 39 -16.42 -13.95 1.14
C LEU A 39 -16.42 -12.63 0.37
N ARG A 40 -17.60 -12.19 -0.02
CA ARG A 40 -17.81 -10.89 -0.67
C ARG A 40 -19.05 -10.23 -0.11
N GLU A 41 -18.93 -8.99 0.33
CA GLU A 41 -20.06 -8.18 0.78
C GLU A 41 -20.08 -6.81 0.08
N ALA A 42 -21.26 -6.42 -0.37
CA ALA A 42 -21.50 -5.13 -1.03
C ALA A 42 -21.68 -4.04 0.03
N VAL A 43 -20.59 -3.58 0.63
CA VAL A 43 -20.58 -2.53 1.68
C VAL A 43 -20.95 -1.17 1.10
N ARG A 44 -20.60 -0.91 -0.18
CA ARG A 44 -20.82 0.36 -0.89
C ARG A 44 -20.29 1.56 -0.10
N LEU A 45 -19.07 1.42 0.45
CA LEU A 45 -18.47 2.42 1.30
C LEU A 45 -18.30 3.76 0.58
N GLY A 46 -17.86 3.73 -0.68
CA GLY A 46 -17.68 4.93 -1.50
C GLY A 46 -18.97 5.71 -1.77
N ALA A 47 -20.14 5.03 -1.71
CA ALA A 47 -21.43 5.69 -1.85
C ALA A 47 -21.85 6.48 -0.59
N GLY A 48 -21.18 6.26 0.54
CA GLY A 48 -21.40 7.02 1.79
C GLY A 48 -20.54 8.28 1.92
N LEU A 49 -19.73 8.62 0.91
CA LEU A 49 -18.94 9.87 0.94
C LEU A 49 -19.82 11.08 0.59
N ASP A 50 -19.78 12.09 1.46
CA ASP A 50 -20.39 13.40 1.20
C ASP A 50 -19.48 14.29 0.31
N GLU A 51 -19.95 15.48 -0.04
CA GLU A 51 -19.19 16.47 -0.84
C GLU A 51 -17.89 16.94 -0.16
N LYS A 52 -17.74 16.74 1.15
CA LYS A 52 -16.56 17.07 1.94
C LYS A 52 -15.66 15.87 2.17
N ASN A 53 -15.95 14.75 1.54
CA ASN A 53 -15.28 13.46 1.73
C ASN A 53 -15.39 12.92 3.17
N ASN A 54 -16.51 13.10 3.87
CA ASN A 54 -16.77 12.38 5.11
C ASN A 54 -17.69 11.18 4.82
N LEU A 55 -17.40 10.06 5.45
CA LEU A 55 -18.25 8.87 5.42
C LEU A 55 -19.43 9.04 6.36
N ASP A 56 -20.64 8.78 5.87
CA ASP A 56 -21.85 8.76 6.67
C ASP A 56 -21.86 7.59 7.67
N ALA A 57 -22.68 7.73 8.73
CA ALA A 57 -22.74 6.75 9.80
C ALA A 57 -23.28 5.36 9.35
N ASP A 58 -24.13 5.33 8.32
CA ASP A 58 -24.68 4.08 7.81
C ASP A 58 -23.65 3.29 7.02
N ALA A 59 -22.83 3.96 6.21
CA ALA A 59 -21.72 3.33 5.50
C ALA A 59 -20.65 2.80 6.47
N GLN A 60 -20.31 3.59 7.52
CA GLN A 60 -19.39 3.15 8.56
C GLN A 60 -19.92 1.90 9.27
N ARG A 61 -21.18 1.90 9.70
CA ARG A 61 -21.82 0.74 10.34
C ARG A 61 -21.79 -0.51 9.46
N ARG A 62 -22.16 -0.40 8.16
CA ARG A 62 -22.07 -1.53 7.23
C ARG A 62 -20.64 -2.08 7.11
N ALA A 63 -19.66 -1.20 7.09
CA ALA A 63 -18.25 -1.61 7.04
C ALA A 63 -17.85 -2.39 8.29
N ILE A 64 -18.15 -1.88 9.48
CA ILE A 64 -17.84 -2.54 10.76
C ILE A 64 -18.54 -3.89 10.89
N ASP A 65 -19.83 -3.97 10.52
CA ASP A 65 -20.58 -5.23 10.60
C ASP A 65 -20.04 -6.29 9.62
N CYS A 66 -19.58 -5.87 8.43
CA CYS A 66 -18.89 -6.77 7.51
C CYS A 66 -17.55 -7.27 8.10
N LEU A 67 -16.74 -6.36 8.66
CA LEU A 67 -15.45 -6.71 9.23
C LEU A 67 -15.54 -7.64 10.43
N LYS A 68 -16.57 -7.52 11.28
CA LYS A 68 -16.85 -8.48 12.36
C LYS A 68 -17.03 -9.90 11.82
N ARG A 69 -17.82 -10.06 10.73
CA ARG A 69 -18.02 -11.39 10.09
C ARG A 69 -16.73 -11.93 9.47
N PHE A 70 -15.91 -11.05 8.87
CA PHE A 70 -14.61 -11.46 8.35
C PHE A 70 -13.65 -11.85 9.47
N GLY A 71 -13.62 -11.09 10.58
CA GLY A 71 -12.83 -11.40 11.77
C GLY A 71 -13.21 -12.75 12.39
N GLU A 72 -14.51 -13.09 12.43
CA GLU A 72 -14.95 -14.43 12.87
C GLU A 72 -14.37 -15.53 11.98
N ARG A 73 -14.31 -15.31 10.67
CA ARG A 73 -13.79 -16.29 9.70
C ARG A 73 -12.27 -16.43 9.78
N LEU A 74 -11.57 -15.39 10.17
CA LEU A 74 -10.10 -15.34 10.30
C LEU A 74 -9.62 -15.80 11.70
N ARG A 75 -10.54 -16.08 12.63
CA ARG A 75 -10.20 -16.43 14.01
C ARG A 75 -9.28 -17.65 14.05
N GLY A 76 -8.15 -17.49 14.74
CA GLY A 76 -7.15 -18.54 14.89
C GLY A 76 -5.98 -18.45 13.92
N LEU A 77 -6.06 -17.60 12.89
CA LEU A 77 -4.89 -17.30 12.07
C LEU A 77 -3.94 -16.34 12.80
N PRO A 78 -2.63 -16.54 12.73
CA PRO A 78 -1.66 -15.59 13.26
C PRO A 78 -1.65 -14.31 12.43
N SER A 79 -1.26 -13.19 13.06
CA SER A 79 -1.29 -11.86 12.42
C SER A 79 -0.46 -11.82 11.12
N GLN A 80 0.68 -12.49 11.10
CA GLN A 80 1.57 -12.57 9.94
C GLN A 80 0.99 -13.35 8.74
N ALA A 81 -0.04 -14.19 8.99
CA ALA A 81 -0.71 -14.95 7.94
C ALA A 81 -1.89 -14.21 7.31
N VAL A 82 -2.23 -13.02 7.81
CA VAL A 82 -3.35 -12.21 7.31
C VAL A 82 -2.85 -10.84 6.86
N ARG A 83 -3.22 -10.45 5.65
CA ARG A 83 -2.97 -9.09 5.16
C ARG A 83 -4.28 -8.43 4.75
N ALA A 84 -4.64 -7.35 5.43
CA ALA A 84 -5.81 -6.55 5.12
C ALA A 84 -5.39 -5.20 4.53
N VAL A 85 -5.90 -4.89 3.33
CA VAL A 85 -5.59 -3.65 2.61
C VAL A 85 -6.85 -2.82 2.39
N ALA A 86 -6.72 -1.52 2.60
CA ALA A 86 -7.76 -0.54 2.34
C ALA A 86 -7.33 0.37 1.19
N THR A 87 -8.27 0.67 0.29
CA THR A 87 -7.97 1.34 -0.98
C THR A 87 -8.59 2.74 -1.05
N ASN A 88 -9.06 3.17 -2.21
CA ASN A 88 -9.43 4.54 -2.55
C ASN A 88 -10.30 5.25 -1.49
N THR A 89 -11.40 4.65 -1.01
CA THR A 89 -12.30 5.35 -0.07
C THR A 89 -11.60 5.69 1.25
N PHE A 90 -10.75 4.79 1.79
CA PHE A 90 -9.98 5.07 2.99
C PHE A 90 -8.85 6.10 2.76
N ARG A 91 -8.34 6.22 1.51
CA ARG A 91 -7.36 7.27 1.16
C ARG A 91 -7.97 8.67 1.14
N VAL A 92 -9.23 8.80 0.72
CA VAL A 92 -9.86 10.11 0.50
C VAL A 92 -10.77 10.56 1.64
N ALA A 93 -11.27 9.64 2.48
CA ALA A 93 -12.19 9.96 3.56
C ALA A 93 -11.49 10.71 4.70
N ARG A 94 -12.01 11.89 5.06
CA ARG A 94 -11.42 12.73 6.12
C ARG A 94 -11.57 12.12 7.52
N ASN A 95 -12.65 11.39 7.76
CA ASN A 95 -12.92 10.68 9.01
C ASN A 95 -12.44 9.21 8.98
N ALA A 96 -11.61 8.83 7.98
CA ALA A 96 -11.01 7.50 7.91
C ALA A 96 -10.17 7.12 9.15
N PRO A 97 -9.40 8.02 9.81
CA PRO A 97 -8.61 7.65 10.99
C PRO A 97 -9.45 7.16 12.18
N GLU A 98 -10.67 7.68 12.35
CA GLU A 98 -11.60 7.23 13.40
C GLU A 98 -12.18 5.87 13.07
N LEU A 99 -12.68 5.72 11.84
CA LEU A 99 -13.21 4.46 11.34
C LEU A 99 -12.15 3.34 11.34
N MET A 100 -10.89 3.67 11.06
CA MET A 100 -9.79 2.70 10.97
C MET A 100 -9.57 1.95 12.28
N ARG A 101 -9.65 2.64 13.43
CA ARG A 101 -9.51 1.99 14.74
C ARG A 101 -10.62 0.98 14.99
N GLU A 102 -11.86 1.40 14.78
CA GLU A 102 -13.02 0.50 14.94
C GLU A 102 -12.98 -0.66 13.93
N ALA A 103 -12.50 -0.41 12.72
CA ALA A 103 -12.36 -1.40 11.66
C ALA A 103 -11.32 -2.48 12.04
N GLN A 104 -10.17 -2.07 12.57
CA GLN A 104 -9.13 -3.01 13.03
C GLN A 104 -9.60 -3.83 14.24
N ASP A 105 -10.29 -3.20 15.20
CA ASP A 105 -10.87 -3.88 16.34
C ASP A 105 -11.93 -4.90 15.90
N ALA A 106 -12.76 -4.55 14.92
CA ALA A 106 -13.81 -5.40 14.38
C ALA A 106 -13.26 -6.59 13.59
N LEU A 107 -12.20 -6.38 12.80
CA LEU A 107 -11.53 -7.40 12.01
C LEU A 107 -10.64 -8.32 12.89
N GLY A 108 -10.01 -7.74 13.94
CA GLY A 108 -9.01 -8.41 14.76
C GLY A 108 -7.60 -8.44 14.16
N PHE A 109 -7.36 -7.71 13.06
CA PHE A 109 -6.09 -7.65 12.34
C PHE A 109 -5.76 -6.22 11.90
N PRO A 110 -4.46 -5.88 11.75
CA PRO A 110 -4.06 -4.60 11.18
C PRO A 110 -4.62 -4.40 9.76
N ILE A 111 -5.02 -3.16 9.43
CA ILE A 111 -5.49 -2.79 8.10
C ILE A 111 -4.51 -1.74 7.54
N GLU A 112 -3.92 -2.04 6.39
CA GLU A 112 -2.95 -1.19 5.71
C GLU A 112 -3.64 -0.32 4.65
N ILE A 113 -3.50 1.01 4.70
CA ILE A 113 -3.91 1.87 3.58
C ILE A 113 -2.79 1.85 2.54
N ILE A 114 -3.08 1.32 1.35
CA ILE A 114 -2.11 1.24 0.26
C ILE A 114 -2.26 2.42 -0.71
N ALA A 115 -1.13 2.89 -1.26
CA ALA A 115 -1.12 3.92 -2.29
C ALA A 115 -1.75 3.40 -3.59
N GLY A 116 -2.26 4.30 -4.46
CA GLY A 116 -2.90 3.90 -5.72
C GLY A 116 -1.95 3.14 -6.66
N ARG A 117 -0.69 3.56 -6.76
CA ARG A 117 0.32 2.83 -7.56
C ARG A 117 0.69 1.48 -6.95
N GLU A 118 0.68 1.34 -5.63
CA GLU A 118 0.88 0.05 -4.97
C GLU A 118 -0.32 -0.88 -5.17
N GLU A 119 -1.54 -0.34 -5.15
CA GLU A 119 -2.74 -1.06 -5.56
C GLU A 119 -2.61 -1.59 -7.00
N ALA A 120 -2.19 -0.73 -7.94
CA ALA A 120 -1.95 -1.08 -9.33
C ALA A 120 -0.90 -2.20 -9.48
N ARG A 121 0.23 -2.10 -8.74
CA ARG A 121 1.28 -3.13 -8.73
C ARG A 121 0.73 -4.50 -8.28
N MET A 122 0.00 -4.52 -7.18
CA MET A 122 -0.59 -5.76 -6.65
C MET A 122 -1.64 -6.35 -7.61
N ILE A 123 -2.46 -5.50 -8.24
CA ILE A 123 -3.42 -5.95 -9.25
C ILE A 123 -2.68 -6.62 -10.41
N PHE A 124 -1.61 -6.02 -10.92
CA PHE A 124 -0.83 -6.58 -11.99
C PHE A 124 -0.25 -7.96 -11.63
N VAL A 125 0.34 -8.09 -10.44
CA VAL A 125 0.86 -9.36 -9.92
C VAL A 125 -0.25 -10.41 -9.86
N GLY A 126 -1.41 -10.07 -9.28
CA GLY A 126 -2.55 -10.98 -9.16
C GLY A 126 -3.10 -11.43 -10.52
N VAL A 127 -3.24 -10.50 -11.47
CA VAL A 127 -3.69 -10.80 -12.83
C VAL A 127 -2.67 -11.68 -13.56
N SER A 128 -1.39 -11.33 -13.49
CA SER A 128 -0.31 -12.06 -14.18
C SER A 128 -0.17 -13.51 -13.70
N HIS A 129 -0.35 -13.76 -12.40
CA HIS A 129 -0.36 -15.13 -11.87
C HIS A 129 -1.58 -15.96 -12.30
N SER A 130 -2.68 -15.32 -12.68
CA SER A 130 -3.90 -16.02 -13.11
C SER A 130 -3.98 -16.30 -14.60
N LEU A 131 -3.07 -15.73 -15.37
CA LEU A 131 -3.00 -15.89 -16.82
C LEU A 131 -1.79 -16.74 -17.21
N PRO A 132 -1.78 -17.34 -18.40
CA PRO A 132 -0.60 -18.03 -18.91
C PRO A 132 0.63 -17.10 -18.88
N PRO A 133 1.81 -17.65 -18.51
CA PRO A 133 3.06 -16.88 -18.56
C PRO A 133 3.26 -16.25 -19.95
N ALA A 134 3.55 -14.96 -19.99
CA ALA A 134 3.76 -14.24 -21.23
C ALA A 134 5.07 -13.48 -21.20
N THR A 135 5.79 -13.52 -22.30
CA THR A 135 7.00 -12.70 -22.53
C THR A 135 6.67 -11.37 -23.21
N HIS A 136 5.43 -11.19 -23.66
CA HIS A 136 4.93 -9.97 -24.28
C HIS A 136 4.34 -9.02 -23.22
N LYS A 137 4.18 -7.74 -23.59
CA LYS A 137 3.62 -6.72 -22.71
C LYS A 137 2.10 -6.84 -22.63
N ARG A 138 1.58 -6.72 -21.39
CA ARG A 138 0.15 -6.66 -21.08
C ARG A 138 -0.23 -5.30 -20.55
N LEU A 139 -1.32 -4.73 -21.09
CA LEU A 139 -2.04 -3.63 -20.48
C LEU A 139 -3.14 -4.22 -19.58
N VAL A 140 -3.09 -3.96 -18.30
CA VAL A 140 -4.15 -4.32 -17.36
C VAL A 140 -4.93 -3.04 -16.99
N ILE A 141 -6.27 -3.10 -17.07
CA ILE A 141 -7.17 -2.03 -16.62
C ILE A 141 -8.11 -2.59 -15.56
N ASP A 142 -8.05 -2.03 -14.36
CA ASP A 142 -8.93 -2.37 -13.24
C ASP A 142 -9.84 -1.19 -12.93
N ILE A 143 -11.14 -1.30 -13.25
CA ILE A 143 -12.12 -0.28 -12.89
C ILE A 143 -12.73 -0.64 -11.55
N GLY A 144 -12.20 -0.04 -10.50
CA GLY A 144 -12.68 -0.14 -9.14
C GLY A 144 -13.91 0.73 -8.86
N GLY A 145 -14.31 0.84 -7.59
CA GLY A 145 -15.45 1.66 -7.19
C GLY A 145 -15.16 3.17 -7.23
N GLY A 146 -13.97 3.59 -6.80
CA GLY A 146 -13.57 4.99 -6.69
C GLY A 146 -12.36 5.38 -7.52
N SER A 147 -11.54 4.41 -7.93
CA SER A 147 -10.35 4.59 -8.79
C SER A 147 -10.36 3.61 -9.95
N THR A 148 -9.48 3.85 -10.91
CA THR A 148 -9.16 2.94 -12.01
C THR A 148 -7.65 2.88 -12.15
N GLU A 149 -7.11 1.68 -12.09
CA GLU A 149 -5.71 1.39 -12.23
C GLU A 149 -5.40 0.97 -13.67
N PHE A 150 -4.33 1.56 -14.23
CA PHE A 150 -3.78 1.26 -15.54
C PHE A 150 -2.36 0.76 -15.35
N ILE A 151 -2.03 -0.42 -15.87
CA ILE A 151 -0.72 -1.02 -15.72
C ILE A 151 -0.27 -1.63 -17.03
N ILE A 152 0.92 -1.29 -17.50
CA ILE A 152 1.64 -2.06 -18.52
C ILE A 152 2.75 -2.82 -17.81
N GLY A 153 2.90 -4.10 -18.08
CA GLY A 153 3.98 -4.89 -17.52
C GLY A 153 4.30 -6.11 -18.39
N GLN A 154 5.37 -6.78 -18.04
CA GLN A 154 5.88 -7.96 -18.75
C GLN A 154 6.22 -9.06 -17.74
N GLY A 155 5.74 -10.26 -17.96
CA GLY A 155 5.85 -11.34 -16.96
C GLY A 155 5.12 -10.98 -15.67
N LEU A 156 5.85 -10.85 -14.57
CA LEU A 156 5.34 -10.41 -13.26
C LEU A 156 5.74 -8.97 -12.91
N GLU A 157 6.52 -8.31 -13.77
CA GLU A 157 7.09 -6.99 -13.50
C GLU A 157 6.23 -5.90 -14.15
N PRO A 158 5.64 -4.97 -13.37
CA PRO A 158 5.03 -3.78 -13.90
C PRO A 158 6.10 -2.81 -14.42
N VAL A 159 5.88 -2.23 -15.59
CA VAL A 159 6.78 -1.29 -16.27
C VAL A 159 6.25 0.13 -16.13
N GLU A 160 4.97 0.33 -16.44
CA GLU A 160 4.29 1.63 -16.34
C GLU A 160 2.97 1.41 -15.59
N MET A 161 2.68 2.24 -14.60
CA MET A 161 1.46 2.09 -13.81
C MET A 161 0.96 3.40 -13.23
N GLU A 162 -0.36 3.59 -13.27
CA GLU A 162 -1.03 4.75 -12.69
C GLU A 162 -2.39 4.37 -12.10
N SER A 163 -2.81 5.15 -11.12
CA SER A 163 -4.14 5.08 -10.51
C SER A 163 -4.84 6.42 -10.66
N LEU A 164 -5.96 6.42 -11.37
CA LEU A 164 -6.75 7.62 -11.65
C LEU A 164 -8.00 7.67 -10.79
N TYR A 165 -8.39 8.87 -10.33
CA TYR A 165 -9.56 9.09 -9.47
C TYR A 165 -10.87 9.03 -10.27
N MET A 166 -11.13 7.90 -10.90
CA MET A 166 -12.36 7.59 -11.60
C MET A 166 -12.75 6.13 -11.35
N GLY A 167 -13.96 5.88 -10.84
CA GLY A 167 -14.44 4.56 -10.53
C GLY A 167 -15.93 4.40 -10.87
N CYS A 168 -16.39 3.16 -10.99
CA CYS A 168 -17.76 2.88 -11.42
C CYS A 168 -18.82 3.42 -10.44
N VAL A 169 -18.54 3.46 -9.14
CA VAL A 169 -19.44 4.02 -8.12
C VAL A 169 -19.45 5.54 -8.19
N SER A 170 -18.27 6.16 -8.09
CA SER A 170 -18.11 7.61 -8.06
C SER A 170 -18.68 8.27 -9.34
N TYR A 171 -18.46 7.65 -10.50
CA TYR A 171 -19.00 8.13 -11.79
C TYR A 171 -20.50 7.92 -11.90
N SER A 172 -21.03 6.78 -11.44
CA SER A 172 -22.48 6.55 -11.45
C SER A 172 -23.21 7.55 -10.57
N MET A 173 -22.69 7.84 -9.36
CA MET A 173 -23.29 8.84 -8.47
C MET A 173 -23.19 10.25 -9.03
N ARG A 174 -22.06 10.63 -9.62
CA ARG A 174 -21.83 11.99 -10.11
C ARG A 174 -22.59 12.32 -11.37
N TYR A 175 -22.69 11.38 -12.33
CA TYR A 175 -23.25 11.65 -13.65
C TYR A 175 -24.67 11.10 -13.83
N PHE A 176 -25.13 10.20 -12.96
CA PHE A 176 -26.46 9.59 -13.00
C PHE A 176 -27.15 9.62 -11.62
N PRO A 177 -27.17 10.77 -10.92
CA PRO A 177 -27.61 10.86 -9.52
C PRO A 177 -29.09 10.51 -9.33
N ASP A 178 -29.93 10.78 -10.35
CA ASP A 178 -31.36 10.48 -10.37
C ASP A 178 -31.69 9.13 -11.05
N GLY A 179 -30.66 8.38 -11.43
CA GLY A 179 -30.77 7.10 -12.12
C GLY A 179 -31.22 7.20 -13.58
N LYS A 180 -31.29 8.42 -14.17
CA LYS A 180 -31.67 8.60 -15.56
C LYS A 180 -30.48 8.38 -16.51
N LEU A 181 -30.75 7.64 -17.59
CA LEU A 181 -29.78 7.29 -18.60
C LEU A 181 -30.04 8.11 -19.86
N THR A 182 -29.51 9.31 -19.91
CA THR A 182 -29.60 10.21 -21.07
C THR A 182 -28.30 10.22 -21.86
N GLU A 183 -28.37 10.49 -23.14
CA GLU A 183 -27.20 10.64 -24.01
C GLU A 183 -26.23 11.69 -23.47
N THR A 184 -26.76 12.85 -23.06
CA THR A 184 -25.95 13.92 -22.44
C THR A 184 -25.22 13.47 -21.17
N ALA A 185 -25.84 12.67 -20.30
CA ALA A 185 -25.20 12.16 -19.08
C ALA A 185 -24.11 11.15 -19.41
N MET A 186 -24.37 10.23 -20.35
CA MET A 186 -23.37 9.25 -20.83
C MET A 186 -22.16 9.95 -21.45
N ASP A 187 -22.36 10.95 -22.29
CA ASP A 187 -21.28 11.69 -22.93
C ASP A 187 -20.48 12.52 -21.94
N ARG A 188 -21.12 13.18 -20.96
CA ARG A 188 -20.44 13.89 -19.89
C ARG A 188 -19.53 12.96 -19.07
N ALA A 189 -20.02 11.78 -18.71
CA ALA A 189 -19.25 10.79 -17.98
C ALA A 189 -18.04 10.32 -18.80
N ARG A 190 -18.24 9.99 -20.09
CA ARG A 190 -17.20 9.55 -21.01
C ARG A 190 -16.12 10.62 -21.21
N ILE A 191 -16.53 11.88 -21.45
CA ILE A 191 -15.60 13.01 -21.66
C ILE A 191 -14.77 13.25 -20.38
N ALA A 192 -15.38 13.20 -19.21
CA ALA A 192 -14.68 13.36 -17.95
C ALA A 192 -13.63 12.25 -17.73
N ALA A 193 -13.99 10.99 -18.03
CA ALA A 193 -13.04 9.88 -17.98
C ALA A 193 -11.90 10.05 -19.00
N ALA A 194 -12.20 10.49 -20.21
CA ALA A 194 -11.19 10.76 -21.24
C ALA A 194 -10.20 11.87 -20.80
N ALA A 195 -10.68 12.90 -20.10
CA ALA A 195 -9.84 13.97 -19.56
C ALA A 195 -8.86 13.46 -18.48
N GLU A 196 -9.31 12.58 -17.58
CA GLU A 196 -8.42 11.93 -16.60
C GLU A 196 -7.34 11.07 -17.29
N ILE A 197 -7.74 10.25 -18.28
CA ILE A 197 -6.83 9.37 -19.03
C ILE A 197 -5.81 10.17 -19.87
N GLN A 198 -6.13 11.38 -20.23
CA GLN A 198 -5.24 12.22 -21.05
C GLN A 198 -3.88 12.43 -20.36
N SER A 199 -3.84 12.47 -19.03
CA SER A 199 -2.61 12.64 -18.23
C SER A 199 -1.60 11.52 -18.45
N ILE A 200 -2.07 10.29 -18.66
CA ILE A 200 -1.23 9.08 -18.81
C ILE A 200 -1.06 8.63 -20.27
N ARG A 201 -1.96 9.09 -21.15
CA ARG A 201 -2.09 8.58 -22.52
C ARG A 201 -0.78 8.54 -23.31
N LYS A 202 0.02 9.62 -23.24
CA LYS A 202 1.25 9.74 -24.02
C LYS A 202 2.27 8.67 -23.62
N HIS A 203 2.45 8.45 -22.32
CA HIS A 203 3.41 7.47 -21.79
C HIS A 203 2.95 6.04 -22.10
N PHE A 204 1.69 5.72 -21.87
CA PHE A 204 1.14 4.38 -22.12
C PHE A 204 1.19 4.01 -23.61
N ILE A 205 0.85 4.93 -24.53
CA ILE A 205 0.94 4.65 -25.96
C ILE A 205 2.40 4.50 -26.41
N ALA A 206 3.33 5.28 -25.85
CA ALA A 206 4.75 5.16 -26.16
C ALA A 206 5.36 3.85 -25.67
N GLU A 207 4.95 3.37 -24.49
CA GLU A 207 5.36 2.09 -23.92
C GLU A 207 4.81 0.90 -24.74
N GLY A 208 3.55 1.00 -25.18
CA GLY A 208 2.89 -0.01 -26.00
C GLY A 208 2.58 -1.31 -25.26
N TRP A 209 1.70 -2.11 -25.79
CA TRP A 209 1.32 -3.44 -25.29
C TRP A 209 0.83 -4.33 -26.45
N ASP A 210 0.88 -5.64 -26.23
CA ASP A 210 0.45 -6.65 -27.20
C ASP A 210 -0.94 -7.18 -26.87
N GLU A 211 -1.32 -7.19 -25.57
CA GLU A 211 -2.56 -7.73 -25.06
C GLU A 211 -3.18 -6.77 -24.05
N ALA A 212 -4.50 -6.55 -24.11
CA ALA A 212 -5.24 -5.79 -23.11
C ALA A 212 -6.13 -6.73 -22.27
N VAL A 213 -6.09 -6.55 -20.95
CA VAL A 213 -6.80 -7.38 -19.97
C VAL A 213 -7.57 -6.47 -19.02
N GLY A 214 -8.87 -6.68 -18.91
CA GLY A 214 -9.71 -6.03 -17.90
C GLY A 214 -9.76 -6.84 -16.62
N SER A 215 -9.64 -6.19 -15.48
CA SER A 215 -9.75 -6.80 -14.17
C SER A 215 -10.98 -6.30 -13.42
N SER A 216 -11.26 -6.91 -12.26
CA SER A 216 -12.37 -6.54 -11.38
C SER A 216 -13.76 -6.79 -11.93
N GLY A 217 -14.73 -6.30 -11.19
CA GLY A 217 -16.13 -6.64 -11.46
C GLY A 217 -16.74 -5.86 -12.61
N THR A 218 -16.18 -4.71 -13.00
CA THR A 218 -16.68 -3.95 -14.14
C THR A 218 -16.33 -4.66 -15.44
N ALA A 219 -15.06 -5.03 -15.64
CA ALA A 219 -14.65 -5.74 -16.84
C ALA A 219 -15.35 -7.11 -16.98
N LYS A 220 -15.45 -7.86 -15.87
CA LYS A 220 -16.20 -9.14 -15.86
C LYS A 220 -17.67 -8.98 -16.27
N ALA A 221 -18.35 -7.96 -15.73
CA ALA A 221 -19.75 -7.73 -16.06
C ALA A 221 -19.94 -7.33 -17.53
N LEU A 222 -19.08 -6.43 -18.04
CA LEU A 222 -19.13 -6.02 -19.45
C LEU A 222 -18.86 -7.20 -20.39
N GLY A 223 -17.80 -7.98 -20.15
CA GLY A 223 -17.47 -9.15 -20.96
C GLY A 223 -18.57 -10.22 -20.94
N GLU A 224 -19.13 -10.51 -19.76
CA GLU A 224 -20.19 -11.50 -19.62
C GLU A 224 -21.49 -11.08 -20.31
N ILE A 225 -21.91 -9.82 -20.19
CA ILE A 225 -23.10 -9.30 -20.88
C ILE A 225 -22.88 -9.35 -22.40
N ILE A 226 -21.73 -8.93 -22.90
CA ILE A 226 -21.39 -8.97 -24.33
C ILE A 226 -21.42 -10.42 -24.85
N ARG A 227 -20.84 -11.37 -24.09
CA ARG A 227 -20.88 -12.81 -24.42
C ARG A 227 -22.30 -13.37 -24.47
N LEU A 228 -23.09 -13.11 -23.43
CA LEU A 228 -24.47 -13.60 -23.37
C LEU A 228 -25.40 -12.91 -24.39
N SER A 229 -24.98 -11.76 -24.92
CA SER A 229 -25.65 -11.09 -26.03
C SER A 229 -25.22 -11.57 -27.41
N GLY A 230 -24.28 -12.55 -27.48
CA GLY A 230 -23.83 -13.16 -28.73
C GLY A 230 -22.91 -12.27 -29.58
N LEU A 231 -22.24 -11.26 -28.97
CA LEU A 231 -21.40 -10.30 -29.68
C LEU A 231 -19.91 -10.67 -29.69
N SER A 232 -19.46 -11.52 -28.75
CA SER A 232 -18.12 -12.08 -28.69
C SER A 232 -18.09 -13.34 -27.81
N GLU A 233 -16.96 -14.05 -27.78
CA GLU A 233 -16.75 -15.20 -26.89
C GLU A 233 -16.43 -14.78 -25.43
N GLY A 234 -16.59 -13.50 -25.08
CA GLY A 234 -16.33 -12.93 -23.75
C GLY A 234 -15.30 -11.79 -23.74
N GLU A 235 -14.77 -11.45 -24.90
CA GLU A 235 -13.95 -10.27 -25.10
C GLU A 235 -14.81 -9.01 -25.07
N ILE A 236 -14.30 -7.96 -24.45
CA ILE A 236 -14.86 -6.60 -24.55
C ILE A 236 -14.34 -5.99 -25.85
N THR A 237 -15.26 -5.57 -26.71
CA THR A 237 -14.97 -4.95 -28.00
C THR A 237 -15.64 -3.59 -28.11
N ARG A 238 -15.21 -2.74 -29.05
CA ARG A 238 -15.86 -1.45 -29.31
C ARG A 238 -17.31 -1.61 -29.68
N GLU A 239 -17.64 -2.59 -30.49
CA GLU A 239 -19.02 -2.91 -30.90
C GLU A 239 -19.85 -3.33 -29.68
N GLY A 240 -19.28 -4.17 -28.81
CA GLY A 240 -19.92 -4.58 -27.56
C GLY A 240 -20.18 -3.40 -26.61
N LEU A 241 -19.24 -2.49 -26.47
CA LEU A 241 -19.40 -1.29 -25.65
C LEU A 241 -20.48 -0.34 -26.22
N GLU A 242 -20.51 -0.14 -27.53
CA GLU A 242 -21.55 0.68 -28.17
C GLU A 242 -22.93 0.01 -28.08
N PHE A 243 -23.01 -1.31 -28.26
CA PHE A 243 -24.25 -2.05 -28.01
C PHE A 243 -24.76 -1.81 -26.58
N LEU A 244 -23.91 -1.93 -25.59
CA LEU A 244 -24.26 -1.68 -24.19
C LEU A 244 -24.73 -0.24 -23.96
N ARG A 245 -24.05 0.74 -24.57
CA ARG A 245 -24.48 2.15 -24.54
C ARG A 245 -25.91 2.31 -25.07
N GLN A 246 -26.22 1.71 -26.20
CA GLN A 246 -27.56 1.76 -26.82
C GLN A 246 -28.61 1.10 -25.94
N GLN A 247 -28.31 -0.05 -25.32
CA GLN A 247 -29.25 -0.71 -24.40
C GLN A 247 -29.52 0.16 -23.15
N LEU A 248 -28.50 0.82 -22.59
CA LEU A 248 -28.69 1.74 -21.46
C LEU A 248 -29.56 2.94 -21.85
N LEU A 249 -29.33 3.55 -23.01
CA LEU A 249 -30.16 4.65 -23.51
C LEU A 249 -31.62 4.22 -23.78
N LYS A 250 -31.81 3.00 -24.28
CA LYS A 250 -33.14 2.42 -24.48
C LYS A 250 -33.89 2.18 -23.16
N ALA A 251 -33.17 1.75 -22.12
CA ALA A 251 -33.73 1.54 -20.78
C ALA A 251 -34.15 2.86 -20.11
N LYS A 252 -33.50 3.99 -20.42
CA LYS A 252 -33.72 5.35 -19.90
C LYS A 252 -33.52 5.53 -18.40
N GLU A 253 -33.60 4.47 -17.62
CA GLU A 253 -33.43 4.46 -16.15
C GLU A 253 -32.65 3.23 -15.70
N ILE A 254 -31.79 3.40 -14.71
CA ILE A 254 -30.96 2.29 -14.14
C ILE A 254 -31.84 1.12 -13.68
N LYS A 255 -32.99 1.41 -13.07
CA LYS A 255 -33.95 0.38 -12.57
C LYS A 255 -34.62 -0.45 -13.67
N LYS A 256 -34.56 0.02 -14.90
CA LYS A 256 -35.16 -0.62 -16.07
C LYS A 256 -34.15 -1.31 -16.99
N ILE A 257 -32.91 -1.41 -16.54
CA ILE A 257 -31.85 -2.12 -17.30
C ILE A 257 -32.13 -3.62 -17.20
N GLU A 258 -32.47 -4.22 -18.34
CA GLU A 258 -32.64 -5.67 -18.49
C GLU A 258 -31.56 -6.18 -19.46
N LEU A 259 -30.49 -6.72 -18.91
CA LEU A 259 -29.36 -7.30 -19.67
C LEU A 259 -29.06 -8.69 -19.15
N PRO A 260 -28.75 -9.66 -20.02
CA PRO A 260 -28.41 -11.01 -19.59
C PRO A 260 -27.15 -11.00 -18.71
N GLY A 261 -27.18 -11.74 -17.59
CA GLY A 261 -26.07 -11.85 -16.66
C GLY A 261 -25.85 -10.64 -15.73
N LEU A 262 -26.63 -9.58 -15.86
CA LEU A 262 -26.52 -8.38 -15.03
C LEU A 262 -27.23 -8.55 -13.68
N SER A 263 -26.48 -8.51 -12.57
CA SER A 263 -27.10 -8.49 -11.24
C SER A 263 -27.58 -7.08 -10.87
N VAL A 264 -28.56 -7.00 -9.95
CA VAL A 264 -29.13 -5.74 -9.45
C VAL A 264 -28.06 -4.81 -8.88
N ASP A 265 -27.11 -5.37 -8.11
CA ASP A 265 -25.99 -4.61 -7.53
C ASP A 265 -25.05 -4.03 -8.59
N ARG A 266 -24.90 -4.71 -9.71
CA ARG A 266 -24.08 -4.25 -10.83
C ARG A 266 -24.79 -3.24 -11.71
N ALA A 267 -26.09 -3.33 -11.87
CA ALA A 267 -26.88 -2.38 -12.64
C ALA A 267 -26.68 -0.94 -12.16
N ALA A 268 -26.61 -0.75 -10.83
CA ALA A 268 -26.42 0.57 -10.21
C ALA A 268 -25.10 1.28 -10.60
N VAL A 269 -24.06 0.52 -10.92
CA VAL A 269 -22.70 1.04 -11.20
C VAL A 269 -22.26 0.82 -12.65
N LEU A 270 -23.10 0.15 -13.45
CA LEU A 270 -22.80 -0.17 -14.84
C LEU A 270 -22.60 1.08 -15.72
N PRO A 271 -23.45 2.15 -15.62
CA PRO A 271 -23.30 3.32 -16.49
C PRO A 271 -21.94 4.03 -16.29
N GLY A 272 -21.51 4.22 -15.04
CA GLY A 272 -20.20 4.80 -14.73
C GLY A 272 -19.06 3.91 -15.22
N GLY A 273 -19.13 2.61 -14.98
CA GLY A 273 -18.12 1.65 -15.44
C GLY A 273 -18.01 1.58 -16.96
N LEU A 274 -19.16 1.58 -17.67
CA LEU A 274 -19.20 1.60 -19.13
C LEU A 274 -18.59 2.89 -19.69
N ALA A 275 -18.90 4.05 -19.11
CA ALA A 275 -18.35 5.33 -19.56
C ALA A 275 -16.82 5.37 -19.43
N ILE A 276 -16.28 4.86 -18.31
CA ILE A 276 -14.82 4.77 -18.09
C ILE A 276 -14.17 3.80 -19.08
N MET A 277 -14.76 2.60 -19.26
CA MET A 277 -14.22 1.59 -20.18
C MET A 277 -14.21 2.11 -21.63
N THR A 278 -15.32 2.75 -22.07
CA THR A 278 -15.39 3.35 -23.40
C THR A 278 -14.32 4.43 -23.59
N ALA A 279 -14.15 5.31 -22.60
CA ALA A 279 -13.10 6.34 -22.65
C ALA A 279 -11.68 5.74 -22.72
N ALA A 280 -11.41 4.65 -21.99
CA ALA A 280 -10.14 3.95 -22.05
C ALA A 280 -9.87 3.34 -23.43
N PHE A 281 -10.88 2.67 -24.02
CA PHE A 281 -10.79 2.13 -25.39
C PHE A 281 -10.48 3.22 -26.41
N ASP A 282 -11.16 4.37 -26.31
CA ASP A 282 -10.97 5.49 -27.24
C ASP A 282 -9.57 6.15 -27.07
N ALA A 283 -9.23 6.47 -25.82
CA ALA A 283 -8.00 7.21 -25.52
C ALA A 283 -6.74 6.38 -25.81
N LEU A 284 -6.76 5.10 -25.47
CA LEU A 284 -5.63 4.18 -25.64
C LEU A 284 -5.68 3.37 -26.94
N LYS A 285 -6.73 3.55 -27.77
CA LYS A 285 -6.94 2.83 -29.04
C LYS A 285 -7.00 1.31 -28.87
N ILE A 286 -7.64 0.85 -27.81
CA ILE A 286 -7.86 -0.57 -27.55
C ILE A 286 -8.89 -1.10 -28.55
N GLU A 287 -8.63 -2.21 -29.19
CA GLU A 287 -9.56 -2.87 -30.12
C GLU A 287 -10.38 -3.95 -29.42
N ARG A 288 -9.70 -4.78 -28.61
CA ARG A 288 -10.30 -5.87 -27.83
C ARG A 288 -9.61 -6.00 -26.48
N MET A 289 -10.31 -6.52 -25.50
CA MET A 289 -9.82 -6.74 -24.15
C MET A 289 -10.42 -8.04 -23.59
N THR A 290 -9.59 -8.91 -23.08
CA THR A 290 -10.03 -10.09 -22.32
C THR A 290 -10.32 -9.72 -20.87
N SER A 291 -10.94 -10.61 -20.09
CA SER A 291 -11.18 -10.37 -18.67
C SER A 291 -10.46 -11.39 -17.80
N ALA A 292 -9.70 -10.93 -16.80
CA ALA A 292 -9.06 -11.78 -15.82
C ALA A 292 -10.01 -12.17 -14.67
N SER A 293 -9.81 -13.36 -14.12
CA SER A 293 -10.54 -13.83 -12.93
C SER A 293 -9.99 -13.26 -11.63
N SER A 294 -8.73 -12.87 -11.60
CA SER A 294 -7.99 -12.34 -10.46
C SER A 294 -7.88 -10.82 -10.48
N ALA A 295 -7.54 -10.25 -9.35
CA ALA A 295 -7.36 -8.81 -9.15
C ALA A 295 -6.47 -8.56 -7.92
N LEU A 296 -6.76 -7.49 -7.15
CA LEU A 296 -5.99 -7.04 -5.98
C LEU A 296 -5.76 -8.14 -4.94
N ARG A 297 -6.79 -8.93 -4.57
CA ARG A 297 -6.69 -9.93 -3.48
C ARG A 297 -5.65 -11.01 -3.76
N GLU A 298 -5.66 -11.52 -4.97
CA GLU A 298 -4.70 -12.52 -5.39
C GLU A 298 -3.28 -11.93 -5.36
N GLY A 299 -3.11 -10.68 -5.79
CA GLY A 299 -1.84 -9.95 -5.67
C GLY A 299 -1.39 -9.76 -4.22
N VAL A 300 -2.30 -9.43 -3.32
CA VAL A 300 -2.02 -9.31 -1.87
C VAL A 300 -1.56 -10.66 -1.31
N LEU A 301 -2.16 -11.78 -1.72
CA LEU A 301 -1.76 -13.12 -1.27
C LEU A 301 -0.39 -13.52 -1.82
N TYR A 302 -0.09 -13.24 -3.09
CA TYR A 302 1.25 -13.49 -3.66
C TYR A 302 2.32 -12.61 -3.02
N GLU A 303 2.00 -11.35 -2.72
CA GLU A 303 2.90 -10.46 -1.98
C GLU A 303 3.16 -10.97 -0.56
N LEU A 304 2.12 -11.43 0.15
CA LEU A 304 2.26 -12.01 1.48
C LEU A 304 3.12 -13.28 1.44
N LEU A 305 2.90 -14.14 0.44
CA LEU A 305 3.73 -15.32 0.21
C LEU A 305 5.20 -14.95 -0.03
N GLY A 306 5.47 -13.89 -0.82
CA GLY A 306 6.80 -13.36 -1.06
C GLY A 306 7.48 -12.86 0.21
N ARG A 307 6.76 -12.15 1.09
CA ARG A 307 7.29 -11.71 2.39
C ARG A 307 7.69 -12.89 3.29
N LEU A 308 6.93 -13.99 3.25
CA LEU A 308 7.22 -15.20 4.02
C LEU A 308 8.39 -16.03 3.45
N HIS A 309 8.80 -15.78 2.20
CA HIS A 309 9.84 -16.54 1.48
C HIS A 309 11.10 -15.73 1.14
N ASP A 310 11.44 -14.71 1.91
CA ASP A 310 12.61 -13.82 1.72
C ASP A 310 12.64 -13.12 0.33
N GLN A 311 11.50 -12.94 -0.30
CA GLN A 311 11.34 -12.20 -1.55
C GLN A 311 10.57 -10.89 -1.32
N ASP A 312 10.94 -10.19 -0.25
CA ASP A 312 10.26 -8.95 0.15
C ASP A 312 10.57 -7.80 -0.82
N VAL A 313 9.55 -7.34 -1.52
CA VAL A 313 9.65 -6.22 -2.47
C VAL A 313 10.14 -4.94 -1.79
N ARG A 314 9.92 -4.77 -0.48
CA ARG A 314 10.40 -3.60 0.28
C ARG A 314 11.92 -3.51 0.29
N GLU A 315 12.63 -4.66 0.42
CA GLU A 315 14.09 -4.68 0.34
C GLU A 315 14.59 -4.25 -1.05
N VAL A 316 13.94 -4.70 -2.11
CA VAL A 316 14.26 -4.28 -3.48
C VAL A 316 14.07 -2.77 -3.64
N THR A 317 12.97 -2.23 -3.10
CA THR A 317 12.66 -0.81 -3.09
C THR A 317 13.70 0.00 -2.34
N VAL A 318 14.04 -0.39 -1.10
CA VAL A 318 15.07 0.30 -0.29
C VAL A 318 16.42 0.32 -1.01
N ASN A 319 16.85 -0.82 -1.55
CA ASN A 319 18.11 -0.90 -2.29
C ASN A 319 18.09 -0.08 -3.60
N SER A 320 16.93 0.05 -4.26
CA SER A 320 16.75 0.94 -5.41
C SER A 320 16.89 2.41 -5.01
N PHE A 321 16.28 2.82 -3.90
CA PHE A 321 16.42 4.18 -3.35
C PHE A 321 17.86 4.49 -2.96
N MET A 322 18.58 3.57 -2.30
CA MET A 322 19.99 3.75 -2.02
C MET A 322 20.81 4.08 -3.26
N ARG A 323 20.60 3.31 -4.35
CA ARG A 323 21.27 3.56 -5.63
C ARG A 323 20.85 4.89 -6.25
N ARG A 324 19.54 5.18 -6.32
CA ARG A 324 18.99 6.41 -6.91
C ARG A 324 19.50 7.68 -6.25
N TYR A 325 19.67 7.66 -4.92
CA TYR A 325 20.08 8.80 -4.12
C TYR A 325 21.55 8.74 -3.70
N HIS A 326 22.35 7.83 -4.29
CA HIS A 326 23.79 7.70 -4.09
C HIS A 326 24.20 7.58 -2.61
N VAL A 327 23.48 6.75 -1.85
CA VAL A 327 23.79 6.51 -0.43
C VAL A 327 25.12 5.77 -0.31
N ASP A 328 25.94 6.17 0.67
CA ASP A 328 27.14 5.45 1.09
C ASP A 328 26.73 4.11 1.73
N ALA A 329 26.86 3.03 0.94
CA ALA A 329 26.43 1.70 1.35
C ALA A 329 27.20 1.17 2.57
N ASP A 330 28.51 1.48 2.66
CA ASP A 330 29.35 1.06 3.79
C ASP A 330 28.94 1.78 5.07
N GLN A 331 28.60 3.06 4.98
CA GLN A 331 28.09 3.82 6.11
C GLN A 331 26.72 3.32 6.56
N ALA A 332 25.80 3.09 5.62
CA ALA A 332 24.49 2.52 5.92
C ALA A 332 24.59 1.16 6.62
N GLU A 333 25.53 0.32 6.17
CA GLU A 333 25.76 -1.01 6.76
C GLU A 333 26.37 -0.91 8.17
N ARG A 334 27.32 -0.01 8.42
CA ARG A 334 27.86 0.24 9.77
C ARG A 334 26.77 0.68 10.75
N VAL A 335 25.94 1.63 10.33
CA VAL A 335 24.81 2.11 11.14
C VAL A 335 23.81 0.98 11.39
N ARG A 336 23.48 0.17 10.37
CA ARG A 336 22.60 -0.98 10.51
C ARG A 336 23.13 -1.99 11.54
N GLN A 337 24.38 -2.39 11.42
CA GLN A 337 24.99 -3.37 12.32
C GLN A 337 24.95 -2.90 13.78
N MET A 338 25.34 -1.65 14.03
CA MET A 338 25.29 -1.08 15.38
C MET A 338 23.85 -1.02 15.90
N ALA A 339 22.89 -0.62 15.05
CA ALA A 339 21.49 -0.56 15.45
C ALA A 339 20.95 -1.94 15.84
N LEU A 340 21.30 -2.99 15.11
CA LEU A 340 20.86 -4.35 15.43
C LEU A 340 21.51 -4.89 16.72
N ILE A 341 22.77 -4.59 16.98
CA ILE A 341 23.44 -4.93 18.24
C ILE A 341 22.75 -4.27 19.44
N LEU A 342 22.35 -3.00 19.31
CA LEU A 342 21.62 -2.29 20.37
C LEU A 342 20.18 -2.78 20.53
N LEU A 343 19.52 -3.19 19.44
CA LEU A 343 18.19 -3.79 19.48
C LEU A 343 18.21 -5.10 20.25
N GLU A 344 19.14 -6.01 19.95
CA GLU A 344 19.28 -7.31 20.63
C GLU A 344 19.39 -7.15 22.17
N GLN A 345 20.05 -6.08 22.64
CA GLN A 345 20.17 -5.79 24.07
C GLN A 345 18.88 -5.30 24.73
N THR A 346 17.90 -4.86 23.94
CA THR A 346 16.70 -4.18 24.43
C THR A 346 15.39 -4.75 23.85
N ALA A 347 15.45 -5.83 23.11
CA ALA A 347 14.27 -6.44 22.45
C ALA A 347 13.20 -6.87 23.46
N ASP A 348 13.60 -7.28 24.67
CA ASP A 348 12.70 -7.65 25.77
C ASP A 348 11.84 -6.47 26.28
N ARG A 349 12.13 -5.25 25.85
CA ARG A 349 11.41 -4.01 26.22
C ARG A 349 10.33 -3.61 25.21
N LEU A 350 10.33 -4.20 24.03
CA LEU A 350 9.27 -3.98 23.04
C LEU A 350 7.94 -4.56 23.52
N GLN A 351 6.87 -3.78 23.42
CA GLN A 351 5.54 -4.16 23.92
C GLN A 351 4.50 -4.26 22.80
N GLN A 352 4.59 -3.40 21.79
CA GLN A 352 3.61 -3.27 20.69
C GLN A 352 4.22 -3.63 19.33
N VAL A 353 5.53 -3.52 19.21
CA VAL A 353 6.28 -3.83 17.98
C VAL A 353 7.05 -5.12 18.23
N ASP A 354 6.87 -6.13 17.38
CA ASP A 354 7.66 -7.35 17.47
C ASP A 354 9.11 -7.10 17.01
N GLU A 355 10.03 -7.96 17.44
CA GLU A 355 11.45 -7.82 17.19
C GLU A 355 11.79 -7.88 15.69
N GLU A 356 11.06 -8.67 14.92
CA GLU A 356 11.25 -8.78 13.46
C GLU A 356 10.92 -7.45 12.78
N SER A 357 9.77 -6.86 13.10
CA SER A 357 9.37 -5.54 12.61
C SER A 357 10.35 -4.45 13.02
N ALA A 358 10.83 -4.45 14.28
CA ALA A 358 11.82 -3.49 14.74
C ALA A 358 13.14 -3.62 13.98
N THR A 359 13.60 -4.87 13.72
CA THR A 359 14.77 -5.19 12.91
C THR A 359 14.65 -4.65 11.49
N GLN A 360 13.49 -4.85 10.85
CA GLN A 360 13.21 -4.36 9.51
C GLN A 360 13.24 -2.83 9.46
N TYR A 361 12.52 -2.15 10.36
CA TYR A 361 12.49 -0.69 10.41
C TYR A 361 13.87 -0.08 10.65
N LEU A 362 14.68 -0.63 11.56
CA LEU A 362 16.05 -0.17 11.79
C LEU A 362 16.93 -0.39 10.57
N THR A 363 16.78 -1.54 9.90
CA THR A 363 17.52 -1.85 8.67
C THR A 363 17.20 -0.85 7.57
N TRP A 364 15.92 -0.60 7.30
CA TRP A 364 15.52 0.35 6.27
C TRP A 364 15.87 1.80 6.64
N ALA A 365 15.68 2.19 7.90
CA ALA A 365 16.03 3.52 8.36
C ALA A 365 17.55 3.77 8.27
N ALA A 366 18.38 2.79 8.63
CA ALA A 366 19.83 2.88 8.47
C ALA A 366 20.25 3.04 7.00
N LYS A 367 19.56 2.37 6.08
CA LYS A 367 19.81 2.48 4.63
C LYS A 367 19.30 3.81 4.04
N LEU A 368 18.24 4.42 4.59
CA LEU A 368 17.56 5.55 3.99
C LEU A 368 17.78 6.89 4.72
N HIS A 369 18.44 6.93 5.89
CA HIS A 369 18.55 8.16 6.69
C HIS A 369 19.31 9.29 5.98
N GLU A 370 20.19 8.98 5.03
CA GLU A 370 21.00 9.95 4.29
C GLU A 370 20.51 10.25 2.87
N ILE A 371 19.43 9.66 2.36
CA ILE A 371 18.95 9.90 0.98
C ILE A 371 18.69 11.37 0.66
N GLY A 372 18.37 12.17 1.66
CA GLY A 372 18.13 13.61 1.53
C GLY A 372 19.39 14.45 1.32
N ILE A 373 20.61 13.88 1.50
CA ILE A 373 21.87 14.57 1.21
C ILE A 373 21.95 14.93 -0.27
N SER A 374 21.38 14.13 -1.15
CA SER A 374 21.27 14.40 -2.59
C SER A 374 20.48 15.66 -2.92
N ILE A 375 19.62 16.15 -2.00
CA ILE A 375 18.88 17.41 -2.15
C ILE A 375 19.68 18.56 -1.54
N ALA A 376 20.05 18.44 -0.25
CA ALA A 376 20.89 19.42 0.45
C ALA A 376 21.50 18.83 1.71
N HIS A 377 22.77 19.14 1.98
CA HIS A 377 23.45 18.71 3.22
C HIS A 377 22.82 19.35 4.47
N GLY A 378 22.36 20.62 4.35
CA GLY A 378 21.62 21.28 5.41
C GLY A 378 20.26 20.63 5.65
N ALA A 379 20.00 20.21 6.91
CA ALA A 379 18.74 19.60 7.31
C ALA A 379 18.33 18.33 6.50
N TYR A 380 19.28 17.59 5.97
CA TYR A 380 19.04 16.41 5.12
C TYR A 380 18.05 15.40 5.74
N HIS A 381 18.02 15.25 7.05
CA HIS A 381 17.05 14.38 7.74
C HIS A 381 15.58 14.76 7.46
N LYS A 382 15.30 16.05 7.20
CA LYS A 382 13.95 16.50 6.79
C LYS A 382 13.69 16.12 5.33
N HIS A 383 14.69 16.27 4.46
CA HIS A 383 14.58 15.87 3.06
C HIS A 383 14.45 14.36 2.92
N SER A 384 15.23 13.58 3.68
CA SER A 384 15.11 12.11 3.72
C SER A 384 13.72 11.68 4.15
N ALA A 385 13.18 12.26 5.22
CA ALA A 385 11.83 11.96 5.69
C ALA A 385 10.77 12.32 4.64
N TYR A 386 10.88 13.49 4.01
CA TYR A 386 9.95 13.91 2.95
C TYR A 386 9.94 12.93 1.77
N ILE A 387 11.12 12.47 1.33
CA ILE A 387 11.22 11.48 0.26
C ILE A 387 10.52 10.19 0.67
N VAL A 388 10.83 9.64 1.86
CA VAL A 388 10.26 8.38 2.35
C VAL A 388 8.73 8.47 2.51
N GLU A 389 8.21 9.59 3.01
CA GLU A 389 6.78 9.80 3.26
C GLU A 389 5.97 9.98 1.97
N ASN A 390 6.57 10.56 0.91
CA ASN A 390 5.84 11.03 -0.27
C ASN A 390 6.20 10.33 -1.58
N ALA A 391 7.31 9.59 -1.64
CA ALA A 391 7.67 8.86 -2.85
C ALA A 391 6.83 7.59 -2.99
N ASP A 392 6.72 7.11 -4.24
CA ASP A 392 6.19 5.78 -4.50
C ASP A 392 7.23 4.74 -4.06
N MET A 393 6.89 3.97 -3.04
CA MET A 393 7.73 2.92 -2.46
C MET A 393 7.02 1.57 -2.60
N PRO A 394 7.26 0.82 -3.69
CA PRO A 394 6.67 -0.50 -3.88
C PRO A 394 6.88 -1.42 -2.69
N GLY A 395 5.83 -2.14 -2.29
CA GLY A 395 5.83 -3.02 -1.12
C GLY A 395 5.47 -2.34 0.19
N PHE A 396 5.60 -1.00 0.29
CA PHE A 396 5.29 -0.26 1.52
C PHE A 396 3.84 0.23 1.55
N SER A 397 3.18 0.04 2.68
CA SER A 397 1.93 0.73 3.00
C SER A 397 2.21 2.19 3.41
N LYS A 398 1.16 3.02 3.41
CA LYS A 398 1.28 4.41 3.89
C LYS A 398 1.71 4.50 5.35
N MET A 399 1.23 3.61 6.19
CA MET A 399 1.61 3.56 7.61
C MET A 399 3.07 3.20 7.82
N GLU A 400 3.61 2.26 7.01
CA GLU A 400 5.03 1.91 7.04
C GLU A 400 5.89 3.09 6.57
N GLN A 401 5.49 3.80 5.49
CA GLN A 401 6.19 4.99 5.02
C GLN A 401 6.20 6.10 6.08
N GLU A 402 5.07 6.37 6.75
CA GLU A 402 4.96 7.33 7.85
C GLU A 402 5.86 6.96 9.03
N THR A 403 5.83 5.69 9.44
CA THR A 403 6.68 5.19 10.54
C THR A 403 8.16 5.35 10.19
N LEU A 404 8.56 4.91 9.00
CA LEU A 404 9.93 5.03 8.52
C LEU A 404 10.35 6.51 8.38
N GLY A 405 9.45 7.36 7.90
CA GLY A 405 9.64 8.82 7.82
C GLY A 405 9.90 9.46 9.19
N ILE A 406 9.15 9.05 10.22
CA ILE A 406 9.38 9.51 11.60
C ILE A 406 10.77 9.11 12.09
N LEU A 407 11.17 7.84 11.90
CA LEU A 407 12.49 7.35 12.29
C LEU A 407 13.62 8.14 11.60
N VAL A 408 13.50 8.29 10.28
CA VAL A 408 14.47 9.02 9.46
C VAL A 408 14.49 10.51 9.82
N ARG A 409 13.37 11.13 10.11
CA ARG A 409 13.30 12.53 10.58
C ARG A 409 13.95 12.72 11.95
N ALA A 410 13.78 11.73 12.83
CA ALA A 410 14.19 11.79 14.22
C ALA A 410 15.66 11.41 14.46
N HIS A 411 16.36 10.79 13.50
CA HIS A 411 17.71 10.23 13.72
C HIS A 411 18.79 11.24 14.14
N ARG A 412 18.52 12.56 14.07
CA ARG A 412 19.46 13.61 14.50
C ARG A 412 18.74 14.90 14.91
N ARG A 413 19.46 15.79 15.62
CA ARG A 413 18.97 17.09 16.08
C ARG A 413 17.89 16.98 17.17
N SER A 414 17.24 18.11 17.51
CA SER A 414 16.19 18.19 18.53
C SER A 414 15.06 17.19 18.31
N LEU A 415 14.54 16.62 19.38
CA LEU A 415 13.36 15.74 19.40
C LEU A 415 12.05 16.51 19.60
N SER A 416 12.09 17.82 19.85
CA SER A 416 10.86 18.67 19.96
C SER A 416 9.98 18.58 18.73
N LYS A 417 10.52 18.24 17.57
CA LYS A 417 9.79 17.99 16.32
C LYS A 417 8.82 16.80 16.36
N LEU A 418 8.93 15.94 17.38
CA LEU A 418 7.98 14.86 17.64
C LEU A 418 6.77 15.35 18.45
N GLN A 419 6.87 16.53 19.07
CA GLN A 419 5.77 17.15 19.81
C GLN A 419 4.82 17.83 18.83
N GLY A 420 3.53 17.51 18.90
CA GLY A 420 2.50 18.06 17.99
C GLY A 420 2.06 17.14 16.86
N GLY A 421 2.64 15.94 16.75
CA GLY A 421 2.18 14.86 15.90
C GLY A 421 1.37 13.78 16.64
N LEU A 422 1.16 12.64 16.01
CA LEU A 422 0.60 11.46 16.67
C LEU A 422 1.49 11.04 17.86
N PRO A 423 0.90 10.57 18.98
CA PRO A 423 1.66 10.08 20.12
C PRO A 423 2.67 9.02 19.67
N VAL A 424 3.95 9.27 19.96
CA VAL A 424 5.01 8.29 19.65
C VAL A 424 5.04 7.27 20.78
N SER A 425 4.82 5.98 20.47
CA SER A 425 4.85 4.91 21.47
C SER A 425 6.24 4.73 22.08
N SER A 426 6.30 4.10 23.26
CA SER A 426 7.56 3.74 23.92
C SER A 426 8.49 2.96 23.02
N ASP A 427 7.96 2.01 22.26
CA ASP A 427 8.74 1.18 21.34
C ASP A 427 9.35 2.00 20.20
N ARG A 428 8.56 2.92 19.61
CA ARG A 428 9.08 3.83 18.59
C ARG A 428 10.17 4.76 19.13
N LEU A 429 10.02 5.23 20.37
CA LEU A 429 11.06 6.03 21.03
C LEU A 429 12.36 5.22 21.25
N LEU A 430 12.25 3.96 21.63
CA LEU A 430 13.39 3.06 21.75
C LEU A 430 14.08 2.84 20.40
N ILE A 431 13.33 2.56 19.34
CA ILE A 431 13.84 2.39 17.97
C ILE A 431 14.53 3.68 17.48
N ILE A 432 13.95 4.86 17.76
CA ILE A 432 14.56 6.15 17.46
C ILE A 432 15.88 6.30 18.20
N LEU A 433 15.93 5.99 19.50
CA LEU A 433 17.17 6.08 20.29
C LEU A 433 18.27 5.20 19.69
N ILE A 434 17.95 3.95 19.40
CA ILE A 434 18.87 2.98 18.80
C ILE A 434 19.46 3.52 17.50
N LEU A 435 18.62 4.01 16.60
CA LEU A 435 19.06 4.60 15.32
C LEU A 435 19.95 5.82 15.55
N ARG A 436 19.57 6.71 16.47
CA ARG A 436 20.35 7.91 16.82
C ARG A 436 21.74 7.58 17.33
N LEU A 437 21.83 6.64 18.26
CA LEU A 437 23.12 6.18 18.80
C LEU A 437 23.96 5.54 17.70
N ALA A 438 23.37 4.67 16.88
CA ALA A 438 24.09 4.04 15.77
C ALA A 438 24.66 5.08 14.79
N VAL A 439 23.89 6.11 14.42
CA VAL A 439 24.36 7.20 13.57
C VAL A 439 25.44 8.04 14.26
N LEU A 440 25.29 8.34 15.55
CA LEU A 440 26.20 9.16 16.33
C LEU A 440 27.60 8.51 16.40
N PHE A 441 27.67 7.22 16.74
CA PHE A 441 28.93 6.50 16.86
C PHE A 441 29.63 6.21 15.52
N HIS A 442 28.91 6.29 14.40
CA HIS A 442 29.48 6.10 13.05
C HIS A 442 29.59 7.41 12.25
N ARG A 443 29.51 8.56 12.90
CA ARG A 443 29.57 9.87 12.24
C ARG A 443 30.89 10.19 11.58
N ASN A 444 32.00 9.64 12.12
CA ASN A 444 33.35 9.77 11.55
C ASN A 444 33.57 8.93 10.28
N ARG A 445 32.65 8.02 9.94
CA ARG A 445 32.71 7.11 8.78
C ARG A 445 33.94 6.18 8.75
N LEU A 446 34.62 5.99 9.86
CA LEU A 446 35.76 5.10 9.96
C LEU A 446 35.33 3.67 10.28
N PRO A 447 35.90 2.64 9.60
CA PRO A 447 35.44 1.26 9.75
C PRO A 447 35.73 0.64 11.14
N ASP A 448 36.83 1.01 11.80
CA ASP A 448 37.34 0.28 12.96
C ASP A 448 37.27 1.05 14.28
N ASN A 449 36.55 2.16 14.36
CA ASN A 449 36.50 3.00 15.56
C ASN A 449 35.15 2.92 16.28
N ARG A 450 34.72 1.71 16.64
CA ARG A 450 33.48 1.52 17.43
C ARG A 450 33.83 1.02 18.85
N PRO A 451 33.26 1.63 19.90
CA PRO A 451 33.40 1.10 21.25
C PRO A 451 32.44 -0.08 21.48
N GLU A 452 32.72 -0.86 22.52
CA GLU A 452 31.69 -1.73 23.08
C GLU A 452 30.62 -0.88 23.78
N LEU A 453 29.36 -1.08 23.39
CA LEU A 453 28.22 -0.36 23.94
C LEU A 453 27.29 -1.34 24.66
N LYS A 454 26.75 -0.91 25.83
CA LYS A 454 25.67 -1.60 26.52
C LYS A 454 24.53 -0.61 26.77
N LEU A 455 23.41 -0.87 26.14
CA LEU A 455 22.19 -0.07 26.29
C LEU A 455 21.23 -0.77 27.25
N ALA A 456 20.81 -0.06 28.29
CA ALA A 456 19.82 -0.53 29.24
C ALA A 456 18.67 0.48 29.33
N THR A 457 17.49 -0.01 29.67
CA THR A 457 16.29 0.81 29.87
C THR A 457 15.80 0.68 31.30
N ASP A 458 15.33 1.76 31.89
CA ASP A 458 14.63 1.74 33.17
C ASP A 458 13.27 2.46 33.08
N LYS A 459 12.56 2.62 34.21
CA LYS A 459 11.23 3.24 34.23
C LYS A 459 11.22 4.72 33.85
N THR A 460 12.37 5.39 33.86
CA THR A 460 12.51 6.83 33.67
C THR A 460 13.26 7.20 32.41
N GLY A 461 13.89 6.23 31.73
CA GLY A 461 14.66 6.50 30.52
C GLY A 461 15.66 5.42 30.15
N TYR A 462 16.80 5.86 29.69
CA TYR A 462 17.82 5.04 29.05
C TYR A 462 19.20 5.27 29.67
N ARG A 463 19.99 4.20 29.76
CA ARG A 463 21.37 4.25 30.22
C ARG A 463 22.30 3.59 29.21
N LEU A 464 23.29 4.34 28.76
CA LEU A 464 24.31 3.87 27.85
C LEU A 464 25.66 3.70 28.61
N LEU A 465 26.21 2.50 28.62
CA LEU A 465 27.56 2.22 29.09
C LEU A 465 28.46 2.11 27.86
N ILE A 466 29.58 2.80 27.91
CA ILE A 466 30.56 2.88 26.83
C ILE A 466 31.86 2.28 27.32
N GLU A 467 32.59 1.64 26.44
CA GLU A 467 33.90 1.09 26.73
C GLU A 467 34.82 2.10 27.47
N ARG A 468 35.44 1.64 28.55
CA ARG A 468 36.24 2.50 29.43
C ARG A 468 37.38 3.18 28.69
N GLY A 469 37.45 4.51 28.82
CA GLY A 469 38.53 5.32 28.26
C GLY A 469 38.29 5.71 26.79
N TRP A 470 37.35 5.08 26.07
CA TRP A 470 37.13 5.37 24.65
C TRP A 470 36.72 6.83 24.39
N LEU A 471 35.92 7.44 25.26
CA LEU A 471 35.49 8.84 25.13
C LEU A 471 36.66 9.82 25.26
N ALA A 472 37.67 9.50 26.05
CA ALA A 472 38.87 10.35 26.19
C ALA A 472 39.60 10.54 24.85
N ASP A 473 39.61 9.48 24.02
CA ASP A 473 40.20 9.51 22.67
C ASP A 473 39.20 10.04 21.60
N ASN A 474 37.92 10.24 21.97
CA ASN A 474 36.86 10.65 21.06
C ASN A 474 36.03 11.83 21.62
N PRO A 475 36.64 13.00 21.92
CA PRO A 475 36.00 14.12 22.61
C PRO A 475 34.84 14.73 21.79
N LEU A 476 34.86 14.65 20.48
CA LEU A 476 33.74 15.10 19.63
C LEU A 476 32.47 14.25 19.83
N THR A 477 32.66 12.93 19.98
CA THR A 477 31.56 12.01 20.27
C THR A 477 31.00 12.25 21.67
N GLU A 478 31.86 12.52 22.66
CA GLU A 478 31.40 12.90 24.00
C GLU A 478 30.54 14.16 23.99
N ALA A 479 30.98 15.22 23.27
CA ALA A 479 30.21 16.46 23.14
C ALA A 479 28.85 16.23 22.47
N GLU A 480 28.79 15.36 21.46
CA GLU A 480 27.52 15.01 20.81
C GLU A 480 26.60 14.18 21.73
N LEU A 481 27.17 13.30 22.58
CA LEU A 481 26.38 12.58 23.60
C LEU A 481 25.77 13.53 24.64
N VAL A 482 26.49 14.56 25.04
CA VAL A 482 25.97 15.62 25.93
C VAL A 482 24.78 16.33 25.26
N ASN A 483 24.90 16.65 23.98
CA ASN A 483 23.78 17.22 23.22
C ASN A 483 22.60 16.24 23.16
N GLU A 484 22.89 14.96 22.95
CA GLU A 484 21.87 13.91 22.87
C GLU A 484 21.06 13.79 24.17
N VAL A 485 21.73 13.83 25.34
CA VAL A 485 21.07 13.92 26.66
C VAL A 485 20.09 15.11 26.71
N GLY A 486 20.50 16.26 26.19
CA GLY A 486 19.64 17.46 26.12
C GLY A 486 18.39 17.21 25.27
N TYR A 487 18.51 16.57 24.10
CA TYR A 487 17.38 16.30 23.21
C TYR A 487 16.37 15.33 23.82
N TRP A 488 16.80 14.32 24.57
CA TRP A 488 15.89 13.40 25.25
C TRP A 488 15.16 14.09 26.41
N LYS A 489 15.84 15.00 27.11
CA LYS A 489 15.21 15.80 28.16
C LYS A 489 14.11 16.72 27.62
N GLU A 490 14.24 17.23 26.39
CA GLU A 490 13.20 18.07 25.73
C GLU A 490 11.84 17.36 25.66
N ILE A 491 11.82 16.04 25.57
CA ILE A 491 10.59 15.22 25.48
C ILE A 491 10.24 14.52 26.80
N GLY A 492 10.89 14.90 27.89
CA GLY A 492 10.59 14.38 29.24
C GLY A 492 11.20 13.03 29.57
N LEU A 493 12.17 12.55 28.79
CA LEU A 493 12.88 11.28 29.03
C LEU A 493 14.31 11.54 29.47
N SER A 494 14.84 10.62 30.28
CA SER A 494 16.22 10.66 30.73
C SER A 494 17.11 9.78 29.83
N LEU A 495 18.23 10.34 29.35
CA LEU A 495 19.33 9.57 28.79
C LEU A 495 20.56 9.85 29.64
N THR A 496 21.22 8.82 30.13
CA THR A 496 22.50 8.92 30.87
C THR A 496 23.54 8.08 30.18
N PHE A 497 24.79 8.51 30.23
CA PHE A 497 25.91 7.72 29.74
C PHE A 497 27.09 7.74 30.73
N SER A 498 27.87 6.69 30.70
CA SER A 498 29.14 6.58 31.44
C SER A 498 30.13 5.68 30.68
N SER A 499 31.43 5.92 30.83
CA SER A 499 32.53 5.15 30.26
C SER A 499 33.42 4.54 31.33
#